data_2ee57b5f0749ed25b281553223075aef
#
_entry.id   2ee57b5f0749ed25b281553223075aef
#
_cell.length_a   1.000
_cell.length_b   1.000
_cell.length_c   1.000
_cell.angle_alpha   90.00
_cell.angle_beta   90.00
_cell.angle_gamma   90.00
#
_symmetry.space_group_name_H-M   'P 1'
#
loop_
_entity.id
_entity.type
_entity.pdbx_description
1 polymer ?
#
loop_
_entity_poly.entity_id
_entity_poly.type
_entity_poly.pdbx_seq_one_letter_code
_entity_poly.pdbx_strand_id
1 'polypeptide(L)'
;MKYLVILNDAAYGSERSYNGLRLAVSLAKTEGTRIYLFLIGDGVSCAVAGQNTPNGYYNVERMLKSLSVHGAKVGVCGSCMDARGIRAES
;
A
#
# COMPACT_ATOMS: atom_id res chain seq x y z
N MET A 1 -14.82 10.60 -8.81
CA MET A 1 -15.15 9.20 -8.51
C MET A 1 -14.30 8.69 -7.34
N LYS A 2 -14.86 7.82 -6.52
CA LYS A 2 -14.16 7.25 -5.36
C LYS A 2 -13.88 5.78 -5.59
N TYR A 3 -12.69 5.34 -5.23
CA TYR A 3 -12.29 3.94 -5.31
C TYR A 3 -11.78 3.47 -3.95
N LEU A 4 -12.18 2.27 -3.55
CA LEU A 4 -11.59 1.58 -2.41
C LEU A 4 -10.78 0.42 -2.94
N VAL A 5 -9.50 0.40 -2.62
CA VAL A 5 -8.59 -0.67 -3.00
C VAL A 5 -8.19 -1.42 -1.73
N ILE A 6 -8.40 -2.73 -1.70
CA ILE A 6 -8.07 -3.57 -0.56
C ILE A 6 -6.94 -4.50 -0.96
N LEU A 7 -5.84 -4.47 -0.21
CA LEU A 7 -4.69 -5.33 -0.46
C LEU A 7 -4.59 -6.37 0.66
N ASN A 8 -4.67 -7.63 0.28
CA ASN A 8 -4.62 -8.77 1.21
C ASN A 8 -3.28 -9.50 1.21
N ASP A 9 -2.45 -9.29 0.19
CA ASP A 9 -1.23 -10.05 0.01
C ASP A 9 -0.01 -9.28 0.52
N ALA A 10 1.04 -10.04 0.85
CA ALA A 10 2.31 -9.47 1.28
C ALA A 10 2.89 -8.52 0.23
N ALA A 11 3.74 -7.61 0.69
CA ALA A 11 4.38 -6.63 -0.20
C ALA A 11 5.17 -7.31 -1.32
N TYR A 12 5.82 -8.42 -0.98
CA TYR A 12 6.66 -9.16 -1.91
C TYR A 12 6.35 -10.63 -1.81
N GLY A 13 6.77 -11.42 -2.79
CA GLY A 13 6.48 -12.86 -2.85
C GLY A 13 5.41 -13.20 -3.87
N SER A 14 4.51 -12.29 -4.16
CA SER A 14 3.61 -12.30 -5.30
C SER A 14 3.53 -10.87 -5.80
N GLU A 15 2.93 -10.68 -6.97
CA GLU A 15 2.83 -9.34 -7.53
C GLU A 15 1.44 -8.73 -7.37
N ARG A 16 0.58 -9.36 -6.58
CA ARG A 16 -0.79 -8.91 -6.41
C ARG A 16 -0.87 -7.53 -5.76
N SER A 17 -0.15 -7.33 -4.66
CA SER A 17 -0.14 -6.02 -4.00
C SER A 17 0.54 -4.97 -4.87
N TYR A 18 1.63 -5.33 -5.53
CA TYR A 18 2.29 -4.44 -6.49
C TYR A 18 1.32 -4.00 -7.59
N ASN A 19 0.60 -4.94 -8.19
CA ASN A 19 -0.34 -4.62 -9.26
C ASN A 19 -1.50 -3.77 -8.76
N GLY A 20 -2.02 -4.05 -7.56
CA GLY A 20 -3.06 -3.25 -6.95
C GLY A 20 -2.59 -1.81 -6.69
N LEU A 21 -1.37 -1.66 -6.24
CA LEU A 21 -0.78 -0.33 -6.00
C LEU A 21 -0.53 0.42 -7.30
N ARG A 22 -0.08 -0.28 -8.35
CA ARG A 22 0.08 0.35 -9.67
C ARG A 22 -1.23 0.94 -10.15
N LEU A 23 -2.31 0.18 -10.03
CA LEU A 23 -3.64 0.65 -10.40
C LEU A 23 -4.03 1.87 -9.55
N ALA A 24 -3.84 1.79 -8.24
CA ALA A 24 -4.20 2.87 -7.34
C ALA A 24 -3.41 4.16 -7.65
N VAL A 25 -2.10 4.03 -7.87
CA VAL A 25 -1.26 5.19 -8.22
C VAL A 25 -1.72 5.82 -9.53
N SER A 26 -2.04 4.99 -10.52
CA SER A 26 -2.53 5.49 -11.81
C SER A 26 -3.85 6.22 -11.66
N LEU A 27 -4.78 5.65 -10.90
CA LEU A 27 -6.09 6.28 -10.65
C LEU A 27 -5.95 7.57 -9.84
N ALA A 28 -5.04 7.61 -8.89
CA ALA A 28 -4.84 8.80 -8.04
C ALA A 28 -4.38 10.02 -8.83
N LYS A 29 -3.78 9.82 -9.99
CA LYS A 29 -3.33 10.90 -10.86
C LYS A 29 -4.46 11.47 -11.70
N THR A 30 -5.62 10.82 -11.73
CA THR A 30 -6.77 11.28 -12.48
C THR A 30 -7.51 12.35 -11.70
N GLU A 31 -7.74 13.51 -12.32
CA GLU A 31 -8.43 14.63 -11.68
C GLU A 31 -9.83 14.22 -11.22
N GLY A 32 -10.20 14.65 -10.02
CA GLY A 32 -11.50 14.36 -9.44
C GLY A 32 -11.64 12.97 -8.84
N THR A 33 -10.57 12.20 -8.82
CA THR A 33 -10.58 10.84 -8.28
C THR A 33 -10.07 10.83 -6.84
N ARG A 34 -10.75 10.09 -5.97
CA ARG A 34 -10.33 9.86 -4.59
C ARG A 34 -10.03 8.39 -4.39
N ILE A 35 -8.88 8.09 -3.81
CA ILE A 35 -8.45 6.74 -3.54
C ILE A 35 -8.44 6.49 -2.04
N TYR A 36 -9.07 5.39 -1.64
CA TYR A 36 -8.99 4.84 -0.29
C TYR A 36 -8.31 3.48 -0.42
N LEU A 37 -7.20 3.31 0.28
CA LEU A 37 -6.45 2.05 0.26
C LEU A 37 -6.49 1.45 1.66
N PHE A 38 -6.88 0.18 1.77
CA PHE A 38 -6.89 -0.52 3.04
C PHE A 38 -6.02 -1.76 2.98
N LEU A 39 -5.11 -1.88 3.94
CA LEU A 39 -4.19 -3.01 4.06
C LEU A 39 -4.71 -3.95 5.15
N ILE A 40 -4.97 -5.20 4.79
CA ILE A 40 -5.53 -6.19 5.69
C ILE A 40 -4.79 -7.52 5.51
N GLY A 41 -4.79 -8.37 6.54
CA GLY A 41 -4.07 -9.63 6.48
C GLY A 41 -2.59 -9.39 6.21
N ASP A 42 -1.99 -10.20 5.36
CA ASP A 42 -0.58 -10.03 4.99
C ASP A 42 -0.31 -8.72 4.27
N GLY A 43 -1.35 -8.07 3.75
CA GLY A 43 -1.21 -6.76 3.12
C GLY A 43 -0.66 -5.69 4.04
N VAL A 44 -0.78 -5.85 5.37
CA VAL A 44 -0.24 -4.87 6.32
C VAL A 44 1.29 -4.78 6.22
N SER A 45 1.96 -5.80 5.69
CA SER A 45 3.42 -5.75 5.48
C SER A 45 3.83 -4.69 4.47
N CYS A 46 2.90 -4.23 3.63
CA CYS A 46 3.19 -3.17 2.68
C CYS A 46 3.56 -1.85 3.37
N ALA A 47 3.07 -1.65 4.58
CA ALA A 47 3.28 -0.40 5.34
C ALA A 47 4.56 -0.40 6.18
N VAL A 48 5.31 -1.50 6.20
CA VAL A 48 6.54 -1.57 6.99
C VAL A 48 7.58 -0.63 6.40
N ALA A 49 8.17 0.22 7.26
CA ALA A 49 9.18 1.18 6.83
C ALA A 49 10.53 0.49 6.59
N GLY A 50 11.38 1.16 5.82
CA GLY A 50 12.75 0.69 5.59
C GLY A 50 12.86 -0.39 4.53
N GLN A 51 11.90 -0.53 3.65
CA GLN A 51 11.99 -1.48 2.55
C GLN A 51 13.14 -1.08 1.62
N ASN A 52 14.00 -2.03 1.34
CA ASN A 52 15.19 -1.80 0.53
C ASN A 52 15.23 -2.82 -0.62
N THR A 53 14.86 -2.36 -1.81
CA THR A 53 14.84 -3.22 -2.99
C THR A 53 15.96 -2.81 -3.95
N PRO A 54 16.48 -3.75 -4.77
CA PRO A 54 17.51 -3.41 -5.75
C PRO A 54 17.05 -2.34 -6.72
N ASN A 55 17.99 -1.58 -7.26
CA ASN A 55 17.70 -0.59 -8.29
C ASN A 55 17.05 -1.26 -9.49
N GLY A 56 16.02 -0.60 -10.03
CA GLY A 56 15.28 -1.12 -11.17
C GLY A 56 14.11 -2.01 -10.81
N TYR A 57 13.97 -2.38 -9.53
CA TYR A 57 12.83 -3.16 -9.04
C TYR A 57 11.83 -2.23 -8.33
N TYR A 58 10.57 -2.67 -8.26
CA TYR A 58 9.57 -1.88 -7.57
C TYR A 58 9.80 -1.88 -6.05
N ASN A 59 9.33 -0.81 -5.41
CA ASN A 59 9.41 -0.67 -3.96
C ASN A 59 8.04 -0.25 -3.46
N VAL A 60 7.40 -1.14 -2.69
CA VAL A 60 6.02 -0.95 -2.23
C VAL A 60 5.90 0.23 -1.28
N GLU A 61 6.90 0.44 -0.43
CA GLU A 61 6.91 1.59 0.48
C GLU A 61 6.87 2.91 -0.28
N ARG A 62 7.66 3.03 -1.34
CA ARG A 62 7.68 4.24 -2.18
C ARG A 62 6.36 4.45 -2.88
N MET A 63 5.73 3.36 -3.31
CA MET A 63 4.42 3.44 -3.96
C MET A 63 3.35 3.95 -3.01
N LEU A 64 3.36 3.50 -1.74
CA LEU A 64 2.45 3.99 -0.72
C LEU A 64 2.67 5.47 -0.43
N LYS A 65 3.93 5.90 -0.35
CA LYS A 65 4.26 7.32 -0.16
C LYS A 65 3.77 8.16 -1.33
N SER A 66 3.91 7.67 -2.54
CA SER A 66 3.40 8.34 -3.73
C SER A 66 1.89 8.54 -3.65
N LEU A 67 1.16 7.50 -3.24
CA LEU A 67 -0.29 7.60 -3.06
C LEU A 67 -0.65 8.67 -2.04
N SER A 68 0.03 8.71 -0.90
CA SER A 68 -0.23 9.71 0.15
C SER A 68 0.02 11.12 -0.36
N VAL A 69 1.09 11.32 -1.12
CA VAL A 69 1.42 12.62 -1.72
C VAL A 69 0.33 13.07 -2.67
N HIS A 70 -0.29 12.14 -3.39
CA HIS A 70 -1.39 12.45 -4.31
C HIS A 70 -2.76 12.52 -3.62
N GLY A 71 -2.79 12.53 -2.29
CA GLY A 71 -4.01 12.75 -1.52
C GLY A 71 -4.82 11.50 -1.20
N ALA A 72 -4.31 10.32 -1.47
CA ALA A 72 -5.00 9.08 -1.12
C ALA A 72 -5.03 8.89 0.40
N LYS A 73 -6.10 8.26 0.88
CA LYS A 73 -6.23 7.87 2.28
C LYS A 73 -5.81 6.41 2.43
N VAL A 74 -4.83 6.15 3.30
CA VAL A 74 -4.33 4.80 3.53
C VAL A 74 -4.68 4.37 4.95
N GLY A 75 -5.40 3.27 5.06
CA GLY A 75 -5.73 2.66 6.35
C GLY A 75 -5.09 1.29 6.49
N VAL A 76 -4.84 0.87 7.71
CA VAL A 76 -4.20 -0.40 8.01
C VAL A 76 -4.98 -1.10 9.11
N CYS A 77 -5.22 -2.42 8.93
CA CYS A 77 -5.90 -3.20 9.95
C CYS A 77 -5.01 -3.36 11.18
N GLY A 78 -5.41 -2.76 12.31
CA GLY A 78 -4.62 -2.80 13.54
C GLY A 78 -4.46 -4.21 14.11
N SER A 79 -5.53 -5.01 14.10
CA SER A 79 -5.46 -6.40 14.58
C SER A 79 -4.49 -7.24 13.76
N CYS A 80 -4.45 -7.01 12.45
CA CYS A 80 -3.55 -7.74 11.56
C CYS A 80 -2.10 -7.34 11.82
N MET A 81 -1.84 -6.07 12.13
CA MET A 81 -0.52 -5.60 12.52
C MET A 81 -0.07 -6.26 13.83
N ASP A 82 -0.96 -6.27 14.83
CA ASP A 82 -0.65 -6.85 16.14
C ASP A 82 -0.29 -8.33 16.01
N ALA A 83 -1.07 -9.07 15.23
CA ALA A 83 -0.84 -10.50 15.03
C ALA A 83 0.52 -10.79 14.39
N ARG A 84 1.11 -9.82 13.72
CA ARG A 84 2.40 -9.96 13.02
C ARG A 84 3.54 -9.20 13.70
N GLY A 85 3.28 -8.63 14.87
CA GLY A 85 4.30 -7.86 15.58
C GLY A 85 4.72 -6.58 14.89
N ILE A 86 3.86 -6.02 14.05
CA ILE A 86 4.15 -4.77 13.34
C ILE A 86 3.57 -3.62 14.14
N ARG A 87 4.40 -2.62 14.39
CA ARG A 87 3.98 -1.44 15.15
C ARG A 87 3.66 -0.28 14.20
N ALA A 88 2.83 0.65 14.68
CA ALA A 88 2.41 1.79 13.88
C ALA A 88 3.58 2.67 13.42
N GLU A 89 4.66 2.71 14.19
CA GLU A 89 5.85 3.51 13.86
C GLU A 89 6.91 2.73 13.05
N SER A 90 6.61 1.52 12.66
CA SER A 90 7.54 0.68 11.88
C SER A 90 7.62 1.11 10.44
#